data_4f1106c7732ae71c3e58819aeba3651f
#
_entry.id   4f1106c7732ae71c3e58819aeba3651f
#
_cell.length_a   1.000
_cell.length_b   1.000
_cell.length_c   1.000
_cell.angle_alpha   90.00
_cell.angle_beta   90.00
_cell.angle_gamma   90.00
#
_symmetry.space_group_name_H-M   'P 1'
#
loop_
_entity.id
_entity.type
_entity.pdbx_description
1 polymer ?
#
loop_
_entity_poly.entity_id
_entity_poly.type
_entity_poly.pdbx_seq_one_letter_code
_entity_poly.pdbx_strand_id
1 'polypeptide(L)' 'MDNELPEYLTLPEVVKILKVHPNTLRNWDKDGMLKATRIGKRNIRRWKKSDVLRFIEAK' A
#
# COMPACT_ATOMS: atom_id res chain seq x y z
N MET A 1 -7.96 -19.78 -8.90
CA MET A 1 -7.87 -19.29 -8.81
C MET A 1 -7.73 -18.32 -8.98
N ASP A 2 -7.76 -17.83 -9.07
CA ASP A 2 -7.64 -16.99 -9.18
C ASP A 2 -6.96 -16.06 -9.16
N ASN A 3 -6.60 -15.98 -9.02
CA ASN A 3 -5.67 -15.19 -9.21
C ASN A 3 -5.76 -14.02 -10.04
N GLU A 4 -6.80 -13.63 -10.48
CA GLU A 4 -7.04 -12.45 -11.21
C GLU A 4 -7.12 -11.24 -10.38
N LEU A 5 -7.33 -11.37 -9.09
CA LEU A 5 -7.42 -10.24 -8.19
C LEU A 5 -6.04 -9.72 -7.87
N PRO A 6 -5.86 -8.39 -7.83
CA PRO A 6 -4.58 -7.84 -7.46
C PRO A 6 -4.23 -8.21 -6.03
N GLU A 7 -2.96 -8.35 -5.78
CA GLU A 7 -2.49 -8.58 -4.43
C GLU A 7 -2.51 -7.29 -3.65
N TYR A 8 -2.95 -7.38 -2.41
CA TYR A 8 -2.98 -6.23 -1.51
C TYR A 8 -2.09 -6.51 -0.32
N LEU A 9 -1.42 -5.48 0.14
CA LEU A 9 -0.49 -5.57 1.26
C LEU A 9 -1.02 -4.76 2.43
N THR A 10 -0.75 -5.26 3.63
CA THR A 10 -1.12 -4.54 4.85
C THR A 10 -0.09 -3.46 5.16
N LEU A 11 -0.42 -2.58 6.10
CA LEU A 11 0.51 -1.55 6.54
C LEU A 11 1.85 -2.14 7.00
N PRO A 12 1.85 -3.14 7.90
CA PRO A 12 3.14 -3.71 8.34
C PRO A 12 3.95 -4.30 7.20
N GLU A 13 3.28 -4.88 6.22
CA GLU A 13 3.98 -5.47 5.09
C GLU A 13 4.65 -4.41 4.24
N VAL A 14 3.93 -3.32 3.96
CA VAL A 14 4.50 -2.25 3.14
C VAL A 14 5.63 -1.55 3.88
N VAL A 15 5.44 -1.32 5.17
CA VAL A 15 6.46 -0.72 6.00
C VAL A 15 7.76 -1.53 5.93
N LYS A 16 7.61 -2.84 5.97
CA LYS A 16 8.77 -3.72 5.92
C LYS A 16 9.46 -3.69 4.56
N ILE A 17 8.67 -3.67 3.50
CA ILE A 17 9.21 -3.64 2.15
C ILE A 17 9.93 -2.33 1.87
N LEU A 18 9.30 -1.22 2.23
CA LEU A 18 9.86 0.10 1.95
C LEU A 18 10.84 0.56 3.01
N LYS A 19 10.85 -0.12 4.16
CA LYS A 19 11.72 0.21 5.29
C LYS A 19 11.52 1.64 5.75
N VAL A 20 10.26 2.01 5.92
CA VAL A 20 9.91 3.34 6.43
C VAL A 20 9.06 3.19 7.68
N HIS A 21 8.99 4.25 8.44
CA HIS A 21 8.17 4.28 9.64
C HIS A 21 6.68 4.24 9.25
N PRO A 22 5.83 3.58 10.05
CA PRO A 22 4.39 3.54 9.74
C PRO A 22 3.77 4.92 9.56
N ASN A 23 4.21 5.91 10.34
CA ASN A 23 3.67 7.26 10.20
C ASN A 23 4.02 7.87 8.85
N THR A 24 5.20 7.56 8.33
CA THR A 24 5.59 8.02 7.02
C THR A 24 4.67 7.48 5.96
N LEU A 25 4.34 6.19 6.07
CA LEU A 25 3.46 5.56 5.09
C LEU A 25 2.06 6.17 5.17
N ARG A 26 1.57 6.44 6.38
CA ARG A 26 0.26 7.07 6.53
C ARG A 26 0.25 8.47 5.93
N ASN A 27 1.34 9.21 6.07
CA ASN A 27 1.46 10.53 5.48
C ASN A 27 1.46 10.46 3.96
N TRP A 28 2.14 9.47 3.41
CA TRP A 28 2.16 9.27 1.97
C TRP A 28 0.77 8.94 1.43
N ASP A 29 0.01 8.15 2.19
CA ASP A 29 -1.37 7.85 1.83
C ASP A 29 -2.21 9.13 1.82
N LYS A 30 -2.04 9.94 2.85
CA LYS A 30 -2.78 11.19 2.99
C LYS A 30 -2.41 12.18 1.89
N ASP A 31 -1.13 12.26 1.57
CA ASP A 31 -0.64 13.21 0.57
C ASP A 31 -0.88 12.75 -0.86
N GLY A 32 -1.19 11.47 -1.04
CA GLY A 32 -1.41 10.94 -2.37
C GLY A 32 -0.18 10.39 -3.03
N MET A 33 0.96 10.40 -2.35
CA MET A 33 2.18 9.85 -2.92
C MET A 33 2.10 8.35 -3.11
N LEU A 34 1.56 7.66 -2.12
CA LEU A 34 1.34 6.22 -2.20
C LEU A 34 0.02 5.94 -1.52
N LYS A 35 -1.03 6.11 -2.29
CA LYS A 35 -2.37 6.04 -1.76
C LYS A 35 -2.82 4.62 -1.49
N ALA A 36 -3.45 4.40 -0.35
CA ALA A 36 -4.01 3.10 0.00
C ALA A 36 -5.39 2.96 -0.60
N THR A 37 -5.78 1.71 -0.84
CA THR A 37 -7.14 1.38 -1.24
C THR A 37 -7.93 1.07 0.01
N ARG A 38 -9.14 1.58 0.09
CA ARG A 38 -10.03 1.28 1.20
C ARG A 38 -10.89 0.09 0.83
N ILE A 39 -10.88 -0.92 1.66
CA ILE A 39 -11.57 -2.17 1.37
C ILE A 39 -12.64 -2.43 2.42
N GLY A 40 -13.82 -2.80 1.96
CA GLY A 40 -14.89 -3.22 2.84
C GLY A 40 -15.56 -2.08 3.58
N LYS A 41 -16.51 -2.45 4.41
CA LYS A 41 -17.31 -1.47 5.14
C LYS A 41 -16.49 -0.72 6.19
N ARG A 42 -15.42 -1.33 6.65
CA ARG A 42 -14.58 -0.72 7.67
C ARG A 42 -13.53 0.20 7.10
N ASN A 43 -13.48 0.33 5.77
CA ASN A 43 -12.49 1.16 5.10
C ASN A 43 -11.08 0.77 5.51
N ILE A 44 -10.81 -0.52 5.48
CA ILE A 44 -9.50 -1.02 5.84
C ILE A 44 -8.50 -0.61 4.77
N ARG A 45 -7.37 -0.05 5.20
CA ARG A 45 -6.34 0.36 4.28
C ARG A 45 -5.53 -0.82 3.80
N ARG A 46 -5.37 -0.89 2.49
CA ARG A 46 -4.50 -1.90 1.87
C ARG A 46 -3.82 -1.25 0.69
N TRP A 47 -2.58 -1.60 0.46
CA TRP A 47 -1.82 -1.05 -0.65
C TRP A 47 -1.71 -2.10 -1.73
N LYS A 48 -2.01 -1.72 -2.97
CA LYS A 48 -1.84 -2.62 -4.09
C LYS A 48 -0.37 -2.92 -4.26
N LYS A 49 -0.07 -4.20 -4.41
CA LYS A 49 1.32 -4.60 -4.58
C LYS A 49 1.95 -3.92 -5.80
N SER A 50 1.20 -3.83 -6.90
CA SER A 50 1.71 -3.19 -8.11
C SER A 50 2.02 -1.72 -7.87
N ASP A 51 1.22 -1.05 -7.06
CA ASP A 51 1.48 0.36 -6.75
C ASP A 51 2.75 0.51 -5.95
N VAL A 52 2.96 -0.39 -4.99
CA VAL A 52 4.17 -0.35 -4.17
C VAL A 52 5.40 -0.59 -5.02
N LEU A 53 5.34 -1.58 -5.90
CA LEU A 53 6.46 -1.87 -6.78
C LEU A 53 6.75 -0.71 -7.71
N ARG A 54 5.72 -0.08 -8.24
CA ARG A 54 5.87 1.08 -9.10
C ARG A 54 6.49 2.24 -8.34
N PHE A 55 6.09 2.43 -7.11
CA PHE A 55 6.64 3.49 -6.26
C PHE A 55 8.14 3.28 -6.07
N ILE A 56 8.55 2.05 -5.84
CA ILE A 56 9.96 1.72 -5.65
C ILE A 56 10.73 2.00 -6.93
N GLU A 57 10.19 1.60 -8.05
CA GLU A 57 10.87 1.74 -9.33
C GLU A 57 10.94 3.18 -9.82
N ALA A 58 10.01 4.00 -9.36
CA ALA A 58 9.95 5.38 -9.82
C ALA A 58 10.98 6.29 -9.19
N LYS A 59 11.73 5.78 -8.23
CA LYS A 59 12.71 6.62 -7.55
C LYS A 59 13.86 7.08 -8.44
#